data_d12cdfd229c1a5124b056825581022c7
#
_entry.id   d12cdfd229c1a5124b056825581022c7
#
_cell.length_a   1.000
_cell.length_b   1.000
_cell.length_c   1.000
_cell.angle_alpha   90.00
_cell.angle_beta   90.00
_cell.angle_gamma   90.00
#
_symmetry.space_group_name_H-M   'P 1'
#
loop_
_entity.id
_entity.type
_entity.pdbx_description
1 polymer ?
#
loop_
_entity_poly.entity_id
_entity_poly.type
_entity_poly.pdbx_seq_one_letter_code
_entity_poly.pdbx_strand_id
1 'polypeptide(L)'
;MPDLLEALGQGPVVCAEGYLFECERRGYLQAGAFVPEVVLEHPEIIEGLHREFVHAGSDVVEAFTYYGHREKLRVIGKEDLLEPLNRNALAIAKRVADGTGTMLAGNLCNTNVYEPGGPGERAARTAFEEQVGWAAEAGVDFVIAETFSWAGEALLALEAIKAAGLPAVVTFAVHREGTLRDVADPAQACWMAEQAGADVVGLNCIRGPLTMLPLLAPIRAAVSCPVAALPVPYRTTQDEPSMQSLRDPVREGAQAFPTALEPFTCTRHELAGFTTAALAAGATYLGICCGAGPQHVRAMAEAAGKTPEASKYSPDMSKHSFLGTAAGITPSYREYAPNL
;
A
#
# COMPACT_ATOMS: atom_id res chain seq x y z
N MET A 1 10.91 17.09 -10.70
CA MET A 1 9.56 16.52 -10.45
C MET A 1 8.94 17.32 -9.32
N PRO A 2 7.61 17.46 -9.24
CA PRO A 2 7.00 18.09 -8.07
C PRO A 2 7.36 17.25 -6.83
N ASP A 3 7.58 17.91 -5.70
CA ASP A 3 7.67 17.21 -4.43
C ASP A 3 6.29 16.67 -4.00
N LEU A 4 6.25 15.86 -2.94
CA LEU A 4 5.02 15.23 -2.47
C LEU A 4 3.92 16.26 -2.15
N LEU A 5 4.26 17.36 -1.48
CA LEU A 5 3.29 18.36 -1.06
C LEU A 5 2.82 19.22 -2.24
N GLU A 6 3.69 19.53 -3.19
CA GLU A 6 3.31 20.17 -4.44
C GLU A 6 2.34 19.27 -5.24
N ALA A 7 2.63 17.97 -5.35
CA ALA A 7 1.76 17.02 -6.04
C ALA A 7 0.37 16.95 -5.37
N LEU A 8 0.32 16.85 -4.04
CA LEU A 8 -0.92 16.85 -3.26
C LEU A 8 -1.69 18.19 -3.37
N GLY A 9 -0.99 19.30 -3.54
CA GLY A 9 -1.59 20.62 -3.82
C GLY A 9 -2.24 20.73 -5.21
N GLN A 10 -1.81 19.92 -6.16
CA GLN A 10 -2.36 19.86 -7.53
C GLN A 10 -3.51 18.87 -7.68
N GLY A 11 -3.59 17.84 -6.80
CA GLY A 11 -4.63 16.83 -6.83
C GLY A 11 -4.30 15.61 -6.00
N PRO A 12 -5.14 14.56 -6.03
CA PRO A 12 -4.87 13.32 -5.30
C PRO A 12 -3.64 12.60 -5.86
N VAL A 13 -2.80 12.09 -4.94
CA VAL A 13 -1.66 11.22 -5.25
C VAL A 13 -2.11 9.77 -5.09
N VAL A 14 -1.73 8.90 -6.03
CA VAL A 14 -2.00 7.46 -5.99
C VAL A 14 -0.69 6.70 -5.78
N CYS A 15 -0.64 5.84 -4.76
CA CYS A 15 0.50 4.99 -4.43
C CYS A 15 0.09 3.51 -4.40
N ALA A 16 0.86 2.66 -5.05
CA ALA A 16 0.67 1.21 -4.99
C ALA A 16 1.65 0.59 -3.98
N GLU A 17 1.13 -0.15 -2.97
CA GLU A 17 1.91 -0.86 -1.94
C GLU A 17 1.72 -2.39 -2.01
N GLY A 18 1.26 -2.90 -3.16
CA GLY A 18 0.82 -4.29 -3.32
C GLY A 18 1.92 -5.34 -3.51
N TYR A 19 3.18 -5.03 -3.28
CA TYR A 19 4.34 -5.88 -3.66
C TYR A 19 4.36 -7.25 -2.97
N LEU A 20 4.17 -7.28 -1.66
CA LEU A 20 4.40 -8.46 -0.83
C LEU A 20 3.56 -9.67 -1.26
N PHE A 21 2.25 -9.52 -1.34
CA PHE A 21 1.36 -10.62 -1.72
C PHE A 21 1.38 -10.92 -3.22
N GLU A 22 1.70 -9.95 -4.09
CA GLU A 22 1.93 -10.24 -5.50
C GLU A 22 3.16 -11.12 -5.70
N CYS A 23 4.25 -10.86 -4.99
CA CYS A 23 5.44 -11.71 -5.03
C CYS A 23 5.18 -13.09 -4.40
N GLU A 24 4.44 -13.15 -3.29
CA GLU A 24 4.06 -14.40 -2.64
C GLU A 24 3.22 -15.29 -3.56
N ARG A 25 2.14 -14.76 -4.15
CA ARG A 25 1.24 -15.48 -5.07
C ARG A 25 1.93 -15.99 -6.33
N ARG A 26 2.94 -15.25 -6.79
CA ARG A 26 3.77 -15.65 -7.95
C ARG A 26 4.88 -16.62 -7.58
N GLY A 27 5.05 -16.98 -6.30
CA GLY A 27 6.06 -17.91 -5.80
C GLY A 27 7.47 -17.35 -5.68
N TYR A 28 7.62 -16.03 -5.53
CA TYR A 28 8.89 -15.33 -5.36
C TYR A 28 9.15 -14.84 -3.93
N LEU A 29 8.22 -15.08 -3.01
CA LEU A 29 8.34 -14.68 -1.63
C LEU A 29 7.61 -15.68 -0.74
N GLN A 30 8.23 -16.05 0.41
CA GLN A 30 7.67 -17.02 1.33
C GLN A 30 6.69 -16.38 2.32
N ALA A 31 5.44 -16.88 2.33
CA ALA A 31 4.48 -16.54 3.39
C ALA A 31 5.01 -16.96 4.77
N GLY A 32 4.74 -16.13 5.77
CA GLY A 32 5.21 -16.31 7.15
C GLY A 32 6.30 -15.31 7.52
N ALA A 33 7.52 -15.50 7.07
CA ALA A 33 8.60 -14.53 7.30
C ALA A 33 8.35 -13.23 6.53
N PHE A 34 7.89 -13.35 5.29
CA PHE A 34 7.62 -12.22 4.38
C PHE A 34 8.80 -11.29 4.15
N VAL A 35 10.04 -11.79 4.27
CA VAL A 35 11.25 -11.02 3.99
C VAL A 35 11.39 -10.84 2.49
N PRO A 36 11.68 -9.63 1.99
CA PRO A 36 11.70 -9.35 0.56
C PRO A 36 13.02 -9.77 -0.12
N GLU A 37 13.46 -11.02 0.07
CA GLU A 37 14.68 -11.58 -0.55
C GLU A 37 14.62 -11.53 -2.08
N VAL A 38 13.42 -11.50 -2.65
CA VAL A 38 13.15 -11.37 -4.08
C VAL A 38 13.86 -10.16 -4.71
N VAL A 39 14.11 -9.08 -3.95
CA VAL A 39 14.84 -7.92 -4.49
C VAL A 39 16.30 -8.25 -4.83
N LEU A 40 16.86 -9.31 -4.23
CA LEU A 40 18.20 -9.82 -4.53
C LEU A 40 18.18 -11.00 -5.49
N GLU A 41 17.23 -11.91 -5.30
CA GLU A 41 17.15 -13.18 -6.03
C GLU A 41 16.51 -13.01 -7.42
N HIS A 42 15.51 -12.12 -7.53
CA HIS A 42 14.73 -11.87 -8.75
C HIS A 42 14.42 -10.37 -8.93
N PRO A 43 15.43 -9.49 -9.05
CA PRO A 43 15.24 -8.04 -9.12
C PRO A 43 14.38 -7.62 -10.33
N GLU A 44 14.38 -8.39 -11.42
CA GLU A 44 13.57 -8.15 -12.62
C GLU A 44 12.06 -8.25 -12.34
N ILE A 45 11.65 -9.08 -11.39
CA ILE A 45 10.24 -9.23 -11.00
C ILE A 45 9.75 -7.95 -10.29
N ILE A 46 10.58 -7.40 -9.40
CA ILE A 46 10.25 -6.16 -8.68
C ILE A 46 10.26 -4.97 -9.63
N GLU A 47 11.27 -4.88 -10.51
CA GLU A 47 11.29 -3.82 -11.52
C GLU A 47 10.07 -3.90 -12.45
N GLY A 48 9.69 -5.09 -12.90
CA GLY A 48 8.49 -5.32 -13.70
C GLY A 48 7.23 -4.86 -12.98
N LEU A 49 7.07 -5.21 -11.70
CA LEU A 49 5.89 -4.86 -10.91
C LEU A 49 5.80 -3.34 -10.66
N HIS A 50 6.91 -2.67 -10.40
CA HIS A 50 6.94 -1.20 -10.33
C HIS A 50 6.43 -0.57 -11.62
N ARG A 51 6.91 -1.04 -12.79
CA ARG A 51 6.48 -0.54 -14.10
C ARG A 51 5.00 -0.81 -14.38
N GLU A 52 4.48 -1.97 -13.98
CA GLU A 52 3.06 -2.30 -14.09
C GLU A 52 2.18 -1.36 -13.26
N PHE A 53 2.60 -1.04 -12.03
CA PHE A 53 1.88 -0.10 -11.18
C PHE A 53 1.91 1.34 -11.72
N VAL A 54 3.06 1.80 -12.23
CA VAL A 54 3.16 3.11 -12.88
C VAL A 54 2.29 3.17 -14.12
N HIS A 55 2.34 2.13 -14.98
CA HIS A 55 1.46 2.03 -16.17
C HIS A 55 -0.02 2.08 -15.78
N ALA A 56 -0.38 1.52 -14.63
CA ALA A 56 -1.73 1.54 -14.09
C ALA A 56 -2.12 2.89 -13.45
N GLY A 57 -1.18 3.79 -13.20
CA GLY A 57 -1.45 5.14 -12.70
C GLY A 57 -0.97 5.44 -11.29
N SER A 58 -0.01 4.66 -10.76
CA SER A 58 0.70 5.05 -9.55
C SER A 58 1.59 6.26 -9.82
N ASP A 59 1.49 7.29 -8.99
CA ASP A 59 2.34 8.48 -9.03
C ASP A 59 3.66 8.28 -8.28
N VAL A 60 3.74 7.21 -7.52
CA VAL A 60 4.84 6.88 -6.61
C VAL A 60 5.39 5.50 -6.94
N VAL A 61 6.70 5.38 -6.97
CA VAL A 61 7.41 4.10 -6.90
C VAL A 61 7.98 3.98 -5.50
N GLU A 62 7.46 3.03 -4.74
CA GLU A 62 7.89 2.76 -3.38
C GLU A 62 8.95 1.65 -3.36
N ALA A 63 10.08 1.88 -2.72
CA ALA A 63 11.12 0.86 -2.59
C ALA A 63 10.60 -0.33 -1.76
N PHE A 64 10.70 -1.55 -2.30
CA PHE A 64 10.20 -2.74 -1.60
C PHE A 64 11.15 -3.17 -0.49
N THR A 65 11.19 -2.38 0.59
CA THR A 65 11.95 -2.63 1.82
C THR A 65 11.08 -3.05 3.00
N TYR A 66 9.78 -3.26 2.78
CA TYR A 66 8.85 -3.75 3.79
C TYR A 66 9.39 -5.05 4.41
N TYR A 67 9.52 -5.12 5.74
CA TYR A 67 10.18 -6.21 6.48
C TYR A 67 11.65 -6.46 6.11
N GLY A 68 12.28 -5.58 5.37
CA GLY A 68 13.72 -5.60 5.10
C GLY A 68 14.57 -5.07 6.25
N HIS A 69 14.14 -5.23 7.50
CA HIS A 69 14.84 -4.76 8.69
C HIS A 69 15.51 -5.91 9.47
N ARG A 70 16.47 -5.55 10.32
CA ARG A 70 17.31 -6.48 11.07
C ARG A 70 16.57 -7.61 11.78
N GLU A 71 15.46 -7.27 12.47
CA GLU A 71 14.72 -8.23 13.27
C GLU A 71 13.99 -9.30 12.42
N LYS A 72 13.52 -8.93 11.24
CA LYS A 72 12.93 -9.90 10.31
C LYS A 72 13.98 -10.81 9.69
N LEU A 73 15.10 -10.25 9.28
CA LEU A 73 16.22 -11.04 8.75
C LEU A 73 16.79 -12.00 9.80
N ARG A 74 16.84 -11.59 11.09
CA ARG A 74 17.26 -12.44 12.19
C ARG A 74 16.37 -13.69 12.34
N VAL A 75 15.05 -13.56 12.11
CA VAL A 75 14.10 -14.70 12.18
C VAL A 75 14.46 -15.79 11.17
N ILE A 76 15.02 -15.43 10.03
CA ILE A 76 15.42 -16.38 8.97
C ILE A 76 16.95 -16.63 8.94
N GLY A 77 17.70 -16.03 9.88
CA GLY A 77 19.16 -16.23 9.99
C GLY A 77 19.97 -15.60 8.85
N LYS A 78 19.50 -14.48 8.28
CA LYS A 78 20.11 -13.82 7.12
C LYS A 78 20.37 -12.32 7.36
N GLU A 79 20.85 -11.97 8.56
CA GLU A 79 21.14 -10.56 8.92
C GLU A 79 22.23 -9.93 8.04
N ASP A 80 23.09 -10.72 7.44
CA ASP A 80 24.11 -10.30 6.47
C ASP A 80 23.50 -9.73 5.18
N LEU A 81 22.24 -10.02 4.89
CA LEU A 81 21.52 -9.45 3.74
C LEU A 81 20.90 -8.07 4.03
N LEU A 82 20.97 -7.55 5.25
CA LEU A 82 20.27 -6.33 5.65
C LEU A 82 20.57 -5.13 4.73
N GLU A 83 21.83 -4.75 4.61
CA GLU A 83 22.22 -3.61 3.77
C GLU A 83 22.10 -3.91 2.27
N PRO A 84 22.59 -5.06 1.75
CA PRO A 84 22.42 -5.39 0.33
C PRO A 84 20.96 -5.38 -0.13
N LEU A 85 20.04 -5.92 0.66
CA LEU A 85 18.62 -5.99 0.35
C LEU A 85 18.01 -4.59 0.24
N ASN A 86 18.22 -3.72 1.24
CA ASN A 86 17.68 -2.37 1.24
C ASN A 86 18.24 -1.53 0.09
N ARG A 87 19.55 -1.56 -0.12
CA ARG A 87 20.22 -0.80 -1.19
C ARG A 87 19.75 -1.27 -2.58
N ASN A 88 19.56 -2.57 -2.78
CA ASN A 88 19.12 -3.08 -4.07
C ASN A 88 17.63 -2.72 -4.33
N ALA A 89 16.77 -2.83 -3.32
CA ALA A 89 15.38 -2.40 -3.43
C ALA A 89 15.26 -0.92 -3.82
N LEU A 90 16.02 -0.05 -3.16
CA LEU A 90 16.10 1.38 -3.47
C LEU A 90 16.62 1.64 -4.88
N ALA A 91 17.68 0.91 -5.29
CA ALA A 91 18.24 1.06 -6.63
C ALA A 91 17.27 0.63 -7.74
N ILE A 92 16.49 -0.45 -7.53
CA ILE A 92 15.45 -0.90 -8.45
C ILE A 92 14.36 0.17 -8.58
N ALA A 93 13.83 0.62 -7.44
CA ALA A 93 12.78 1.64 -7.40
C ALA A 93 13.23 2.94 -8.08
N LYS A 94 14.46 3.39 -7.79
CA LYS A 94 15.03 4.59 -8.39
C LYS A 94 15.14 4.50 -9.91
N ARG A 95 15.59 3.38 -10.46
CA ARG A 95 15.67 3.20 -11.92
C ARG A 95 14.29 3.35 -12.58
N VAL A 96 13.24 2.84 -11.94
CA VAL A 96 11.88 2.96 -12.48
C VAL A 96 11.38 4.40 -12.33
N ALA A 97 11.53 5.02 -11.17
CA ALA A 97 11.10 6.38 -10.92
C ALA A 97 11.78 7.37 -11.87
N ASP A 98 13.12 7.31 -12.01
CA ASP A 98 13.89 8.15 -12.94
C ASP A 98 13.44 7.95 -14.40
N GLY A 99 13.13 6.70 -14.79
CA GLY A 99 12.71 6.36 -16.16
C GLY A 99 11.25 6.71 -16.49
N THR A 100 10.42 6.94 -15.48
CA THR A 100 8.98 7.21 -15.66
C THR A 100 8.57 8.63 -15.24
N GLY A 101 9.43 9.34 -14.53
CA GLY A 101 9.12 10.65 -13.98
C GLY A 101 8.15 10.62 -12.80
N THR A 102 8.07 9.51 -12.09
CA THR A 102 7.28 9.35 -10.86
C THR A 102 8.11 9.70 -9.62
N MET A 103 7.45 9.98 -8.51
CA MET A 103 8.14 10.16 -7.22
C MET A 103 8.74 8.84 -6.74
N LEU A 104 9.89 8.93 -6.07
CA LEU A 104 10.56 7.82 -5.41
C LEU A 104 10.33 7.88 -3.91
N ALA A 105 9.71 6.84 -3.32
CA ALA A 105 9.55 6.75 -1.89
C ALA A 105 10.46 5.68 -1.27
N GLY A 106 11.09 6.00 -0.11
CA GLY A 106 11.61 5.00 0.80
C GLY A 106 10.47 4.38 1.61
N ASN A 107 10.66 3.16 2.14
CA ASN A 107 9.67 2.47 2.95
C ASN A 107 10.22 2.02 4.29
N LEU A 108 9.46 2.27 5.35
CA LEU A 108 9.63 1.72 6.70
C LEU A 108 8.34 1.05 7.12
N CYS A 109 8.44 -0.02 7.93
CA CYS A 109 7.26 -0.67 8.49
C CYS A 109 7.46 -1.03 9.96
N ASN A 110 6.41 -1.51 10.62
CA ASN A 110 6.51 -2.01 12.00
C ASN A 110 7.61 -3.06 12.14
N THR A 111 8.35 -3.00 13.27
CA THR A 111 9.51 -3.88 13.50
C THR A 111 9.14 -5.23 14.12
N ASN A 112 7.94 -5.37 14.65
CA ASN A 112 7.44 -6.51 15.43
C ASN A 112 8.16 -6.75 16.77
N VAL A 113 9.07 -5.88 17.17
CA VAL A 113 9.81 -5.97 18.44
C VAL A 113 9.60 -4.76 19.35
N TYR A 114 8.90 -3.73 18.86
CA TYR A 114 8.65 -2.52 19.64
C TYR A 114 7.92 -2.84 20.95
N GLU A 115 8.50 -2.33 22.03
CA GLU A 115 7.97 -2.39 23.40
C GLU A 115 8.29 -1.07 24.09
N PRO A 116 7.28 -0.31 24.52
CA PRO A 116 7.49 1.01 25.12
C PRO A 116 8.43 0.97 26.35
N GLY A 117 9.48 1.80 26.36
CA GLY A 117 10.46 1.88 27.44
C GLY A 117 11.40 0.69 27.54
N GLY A 118 11.26 -0.30 26.67
CA GLY A 118 12.03 -1.54 26.71
C GLY A 118 13.20 -1.61 25.70
N PRO A 119 13.89 -2.76 25.65
CA PRO A 119 14.94 -2.98 24.65
C PRO A 119 14.40 -2.98 23.21
N GLY A 120 13.13 -3.35 23.00
CA GLY A 120 12.47 -3.33 21.69
C GLY A 120 12.33 -1.92 21.11
N GLU A 121 12.15 -0.90 21.95
CA GLU A 121 12.13 0.49 21.49
C GLU A 121 13.48 0.91 20.89
N ARG A 122 14.59 0.54 21.54
CA ARG A 122 15.95 0.84 21.03
C ARG A 122 16.23 0.07 19.74
N ALA A 123 15.81 -1.18 19.67
CA ALA A 123 15.96 -1.99 18.45
C ALA A 123 15.18 -1.40 17.27
N ALA A 124 13.93 -0.95 17.51
CA ALA A 124 13.11 -0.29 16.52
C ALA A 124 13.76 1.02 16.01
N ARG A 125 14.23 1.87 16.92
CA ARG A 125 14.93 3.11 16.59
C ARG A 125 16.15 2.84 15.69
N THR A 126 17.00 1.89 16.07
CA THR A 126 18.19 1.54 15.27
C THR A 126 17.80 1.05 13.87
N ALA A 127 16.76 0.20 13.77
CA ALA A 127 16.30 -0.29 12.47
C ALA A 127 15.80 0.85 11.57
N PHE A 128 15.07 1.82 12.12
CA PHE A 128 14.59 2.98 11.36
C PHE A 128 15.73 3.90 10.92
N GLU A 129 16.68 4.19 11.81
CA GLU A 129 17.86 5.00 11.48
C GLU A 129 18.69 4.36 10.36
N GLU A 130 18.91 3.04 10.38
CA GLU A 130 19.60 2.30 9.32
C GLU A 130 18.87 2.45 7.97
N GLN A 131 17.57 2.13 7.92
CA GLN A 131 16.79 2.15 6.67
C GLN A 131 16.61 3.58 6.11
N VAL A 132 16.37 4.57 6.98
CA VAL A 132 16.29 5.99 6.57
C VAL A 132 17.62 6.48 6.04
N GLY A 133 18.75 6.07 6.65
CA GLY A 133 20.09 6.42 6.16
C GLY A 133 20.30 5.98 4.71
N TRP A 134 19.97 4.73 4.39
CA TRP A 134 20.09 4.23 3.01
C TRP A 134 19.09 4.88 2.04
N ALA A 135 17.88 5.18 2.50
CA ALA A 135 16.89 5.88 1.70
C ALA A 135 17.36 7.31 1.34
N ALA A 136 17.91 8.04 2.32
CA ALA A 136 18.47 9.37 2.10
C ALA A 136 19.67 9.34 1.13
N GLU A 137 20.58 8.38 1.29
CA GLU A 137 21.70 8.19 0.36
C GLU A 137 21.25 7.86 -1.07
N ALA A 138 20.13 7.13 -1.22
CA ALA A 138 19.55 6.83 -2.54
C ALA A 138 18.87 8.06 -3.17
N GLY A 139 18.59 9.11 -2.40
CA GLY A 139 17.93 10.32 -2.84
C GLY A 139 16.45 10.13 -3.09
N VAL A 140 15.75 9.53 -2.11
CA VAL A 140 14.27 9.44 -2.16
C VAL A 140 13.63 10.82 -1.99
N ASP A 141 12.46 11.02 -2.60
CA ASP A 141 11.71 12.27 -2.49
C ASP A 141 11.03 12.38 -1.11
N PHE A 142 10.63 11.24 -0.52
CA PHE A 142 10.02 11.14 0.80
C PHE A 142 10.11 9.71 1.33
N VAL A 143 9.69 9.49 2.58
CA VAL A 143 9.63 8.16 3.20
C VAL A 143 8.21 7.84 3.65
N ILE A 144 7.75 6.64 3.34
CA ILE A 144 6.50 6.07 3.83
C ILE A 144 6.83 5.22 5.06
N ALA A 145 6.28 5.58 6.21
CA ALA A 145 6.32 4.84 7.45
C ALA A 145 4.93 4.22 7.68
N GLU A 146 4.79 2.92 7.35
CA GLU A 146 3.48 2.30 7.17
C GLU A 146 3.19 1.14 8.12
N THR A 147 1.89 0.84 8.23
CA THR A 147 1.37 -0.38 8.88
C THR A 147 1.72 -0.46 10.38
N PHE A 148 1.75 0.69 11.06
CA PHE A 148 2.03 0.73 12.49
C PHE A 148 0.78 0.43 13.32
N SER A 149 0.90 -0.55 14.22
CA SER A 149 -0.12 -0.85 15.23
C SER A 149 0.11 -0.12 16.56
N TRP A 150 1.28 0.49 16.73
CA TRP A 150 1.67 1.31 17.86
C TRP A 150 1.96 2.73 17.40
N ALA A 151 1.29 3.72 17.99
CA ALA A 151 1.58 5.13 17.70
C ALA A 151 3.00 5.49 18.14
N GLY A 152 3.45 4.99 19.29
CA GLY A 152 4.82 5.22 19.78
C GLY A 152 5.89 4.70 18.83
N GLU A 153 5.69 3.54 18.20
CA GLU A 153 6.63 3.02 17.19
C GLU A 153 6.66 3.90 15.93
N ALA A 154 5.49 4.34 15.44
CA ALA A 154 5.39 5.25 14.31
C ALA A 154 6.10 6.59 14.56
N LEU A 155 6.01 7.12 15.80
CA LEU A 155 6.71 8.34 16.18
C LEU A 155 8.23 8.17 16.17
N LEU A 156 8.76 6.99 16.53
CA LEU A 156 10.21 6.72 16.38
C LEU A 156 10.65 6.69 14.92
N ALA A 157 9.85 6.07 14.04
CA ALA A 157 10.12 6.07 12.61
C ALA A 157 10.08 7.51 12.06
N LEU A 158 9.07 8.29 12.44
CA LEU A 158 8.93 9.69 12.05
C LEU A 158 10.12 10.53 12.51
N GLU A 159 10.58 10.34 13.75
CA GLU A 159 11.76 11.05 14.28
C GLU A 159 13.00 10.79 13.42
N ALA A 160 13.25 9.54 13.02
CA ALA A 160 14.36 9.18 12.14
C ALA A 160 14.22 9.85 10.75
N ILE A 161 13.04 9.85 10.15
CA ILE A 161 12.78 10.48 8.85
C ILE A 161 13.02 11.99 8.92
N LYS A 162 12.48 12.66 9.93
CA LYS A 162 12.63 14.12 10.10
C LYS A 162 14.06 14.50 10.42
N ALA A 163 14.81 13.67 11.15
CA ALA A 163 16.25 13.87 11.40
C ALA A 163 17.09 13.83 10.09
N ALA A 164 16.64 13.05 9.10
CA ALA A 164 17.26 13.02 7.77
C ALA A 164 16.79 14.18 6.85
N GLY A 165 15.87 15.04 7.32
CA GLY A 165 15.35 16.17 6.55
C GLY A 165 14.36 15.79 5.45
N LEU A 166 13.78 14.58 5.50
CA LEU A 166 12.87 14.08 4.47
C LEU A 166 11.38 14.32 4.85
N PRO A 167 10.52 14.52 3.84
CA PRO A 167 9.08 14.47 4.05
C PRO A 167 8.63 13.06 4.48
N ALA A 168 7.57 12.98 5.29
CA ALA A 168 7.09 11.75 5.90
C ALA A 168 5.60 11.51 5.66
N VAL A 169 5.26 10.35 5.12
CA VAL A 169 3.91 9.78 5.12
C VAL A 169 3.85 8.77 6.27
N VAL A 170 2.92 8.94 7.22
CA VAL A 170 2.78 8.03 8.38
C VAL A 170 1.40 7.40 8.37
N THR A 171 1.34 6.06 8.29
CA THR A 171 0.06 5.34 8.24
C THR A 171 -0.05 4.26 9.30
N PHE A 172 -1.26 4.13 9.84
CA PHE A 172 -1.59 3.21 10.90
C PHE A 172 -2.43 2.03 10.42
N ALA A 173 -2.15 0.87 10.99
CA ALA A 173 -2.89 -0.37 10.77
C ALA A 173 -3.88 -0.59 11.92
N VAL A 174 -5.17 -0.45 11.62
CA VAL A 174 -6.24 -0.61 12.62
C VAL A 174 -6.79 -2.03 12.57
N HIS A 175 -6.51 -2.80 13.61
CA HIS A 175 -6.92 -4.20 13.73
C HIS A 175 -8.43 -4.36 14.03
N ARG A 176 -8.81 -5.56 14.43
CA ARG A 176 -10.22 -5.96 14.63
C ARG A 176 -10.93 -5.05 15.64
N GLU A 177 -10.27 -4.71 16.72
CA GLU A 177 -10.83 -3.93 17.84
C GLU A 177 -11.16 -2.47 17.46
N GLY A 178 -10.65 -1.99 16.34
CA GLY A 178 -10.85 -0.59 15.91
C GLY A 178 -9.89 0.40 16.57
N THR A 179 -8.89 -0.09 17.29
CA THR A 179 -7.92 0.71 18.06
C THR A 179 -6.50 0.42 17.57
N LEU A 180 -5.54 1.26 17.99
CA LEU A 180 -4.13 0.91 18.03
C LEU A 180 -3.80 0.27 19.39
N ARG A 181 -2.59 -0.21 19.56
CA ARG A 181 -2.20 -0.93 20.79
C ARG A 181 -1.96 0.00 21.97
N ASP A 182 -1.52 1.22 21.73
CA ASP A 182 -1.21 2.25 22.74
C ASP A 182 -2.12 3.47 22.68
N VAL A 183 -2.95 3.59 21.63
CA VAL A 183 -3.91 4.69 21.44
C VAL A 183 -5.25 4.11 21.01
N ALA A 184 -6.31 4.46 21.76
CA ALA A 184 -7.65 3.91 21.51
C ALA A 184 -8.31 4.45 20.22
N ASP A 185 -8.00 5.69 19.85
CA ASP A 185 -8.62 6.36 18.71
C ASP A 185 -7.59 6.55 17.56
N PRO A 186 -7.81 5.97 16.37
CA PRO A 186 -6.94 6.20 15.23
C PRO A 186 -6.82 7.67 14.82
N ALA A 187 -7.86 8.48 15.02
CA ALA A 187 -7.80 9.91 14.75
C ALA A 187 -6.84 10.63 15.68
N GLN A 188 -6.78 10.22 16.95
CA GLN A 188 -5.80 10.74 17.91
C GLN A 188 -4.36 10.34 17.50
N ALA A 189 -4.14 9.11 17.04
CA ALA A 189 -2.82 8.69 16.57
C ALA A 189 -2.34 9.49 15.35
N CYS A 190 -3.22 9.75 14.39
CA CYS A 190 -2.94 10.61 13.24
C CYS A 190 -2.62 12.05 13.69
N TRP A 191 -3.39 12.60 14.62
CA TRP A 191 -3.11 13.92 15.20
C TRP A 191 -1.73 13.96 15.90
N MET A 192 -1.38 12.95 16.68
CA MET A 192 -0.06 12.86 17.32
C MET A 192 1.08 12.85 16.29
N ALA A 193 0.93 12.11 15.19
CA ALA A 193 1.92 12.07 14.12
C ALA A 193 2.03 13.42 13.42
N GLU A 194 0.91 14.11 13.12
CA GLU A 194 0.92 15.47 12.56
C GLU A 194 1.65 16.44 13.49
N GLN A 195 1.33 16.43 14.82
CA GLN A 195 2.01 17.30 15.78
C GLN A 195 3.52 17.02 15.89
N ALA A 196 3.95 15.79 15.60
CA ALA A 196 5.36 15.42 15.56
C ALA A 196 6.03 15.72 14.19
N GLY A 197 5.29 16.30 13.22
CA GLY A 197 5.83 16.77 11.97
C GLY A 197 5.64 15.85 10.77
N ALA A 198 4.72 14.88 10.82
CA ALA A 198 4.33 14.12 9.64
C ALA A 198 3.66 15.03 8.60
N ASP A 199 4.03 14.87 7.34
CA ASP A 199 3.50 15.67 6.23
C ASP A 199 2.18 15.11 5.68
N VAL A 200 1.97 13.81 5.80
CA VAL A 200 0.74 13.08 5.48
C VAL A 200 0.49 12.05 6.58
N VAL A 201 -0.75 11.92 7.04
CA VAL A 201 -1.14 10.90 8.02
C VAL A 201 -2.38 10.15 7.59
N GLY A 202 -2.55 8.91 8.05
CA GLY A 202 -3.77 8.16 7.73
C GLY A 202 -3.69 6.69 8.05
N LEU A 203 -4.39 5.90 7.23
CA LEU A 203 -4.53 4.45 7.44
C LEU A 203 -4.06 3.67 6.22
N ASN A 204 -3.39 2.55 6.47
CA ASN A 204 -3.12 1.58 5.43
C ASN A 204 -3.33 0.14 5.91
N CYS A 205 -3.39 -0.78 4.96
CA CYS A 205 -3.43 -2.22 5.16
C CYS A 205 -4.58 -2.71 6.09
N ILE A 206 -4.56 -3.98 6.50
CA ILE A 206 -5.44 -4.65 7.47
C ILE A 206 -6.92 -4.61 7.09
N ARG A 207 -7.50 -3.42 6.92
CA ARG A 207 -8.92 -3.21 6.62
C ARG A 207 -9.17 -3.06 5.14
N GLY A 208 -10.25 -3.68 4.66
CA GLY A 208 -10.74 -3.46 3.30
C GLY A 208 -11.52 -2.15 3.17
N PRO A 209 -11.95 -1.81 1.94
CA PRO A 209 -12.63 -0.55 1.62
C PRO A 209 -13.80 -0.21 2.56
N LEU A 210 -14.69 -1.18 2.78
CA LEU A 210 -15.91 -0.99 3.56
C LEU A 210 -15.64 -0.65 5.04
N THR A 211 -14.61 -1.26 5.62
CA THR A 211 -14.31 -1.11 7.05
C THR A 211 -13.25 -0.06 7.35
N MET A 212 -12.53 0.43 6.34
CA MET A 212 -11.63 1.58 6.47
C MET A 212 -12.37 2.91 6.29
N LEU A 213 -13.26 3.01 5.32
CA LEU A 213 -13.93 4.26 4.95
C LEU A 213 -14.57 5.03 6.13
N PRO A 214 -15.28 4.38 7.10
CA PRO A 214 -15.89 5.09 8.23
C PRO A 214 -14.87 5.78 9.16
N LEU A 215 -13.60 5.37 9.13
CA LEU A 215 -12.54 5.92 9.97
C LEU A 215 -11.93 7.20 9.40
N LEU A 216 -12.13 7.50 8.11
CA LEU A 216 -11.48 8.63 7.44
C LEU A 216 -12.04 9.99 7.87
N ALA A 217 -13.35 10.13 8.02
CA ALA A 217 -13.95 11.40 8.39
C ALA A 217 -13.54 11.88 9.80
N PRO A 218 -13.50 11.03 10.86
CA PRO A 218 -12.92 11.39 12.14
C PRO A 218 -11.45 11.82 12.05
N ILE A 219 -10.63 11.10 11.27
CA ILE A 219 -9.22 11.49 11.04
C ILE A 219 -9.14 12.85 10.37
N ARG A 220 -9.89 13.09 9.28
CA ARG A 220 -9.91 14.38 8.60
C ARG A 220 -10.32 15.53 9.51
N ALA A 221 -11.25 15.28 10.43
CA ALA A 221 -11.67 16.30 11.40
C ALA A 221 -10.61 16.61 12.47
N ALA A 222 -9.70 15.67 12.74
CA ALA A 222 -8.68 15.81 13.79
C ALA A 222 -7.37 16.44 13.28
N VAL A 223 -7.08 16.40 11.96
CA VAL A 223 -5.80 16.85 11.39
C VAL A 223 -6.00 17.91 10.32
N SER A 224 -4.96 18.69 10.01
CA SER A 224 -4.95 19.70 8.95
C SER A 224 -4.16 19.24 7.72
N CYS A 225 -3.15 18.38 7.89
CA CYS A 225 -2.35 17.84 6.82
C CYS A 225 -3.16 16.89 5.90
N PRO A 226 -2.67 16.55 4.70
CA PRO A 226 -3.26 15.54 3.82
C PRO A 226 -3.52 14.21 4.54
N VAL A 227 -4.65 13.55 4.20
CA VAL A 227 -5.05 12.26 4.78
C VAL A 227 -4.80 11.14 3.78
N ALA A 228 -4.16 10.07 4.25
CA ALA A 228 -3.87 8.86 3.51
C ALA A 228 -4.95 7.78 3.74
N ALA A 229 -5.31 7.06 2.65
CA ALA A 229 -6.25 5.94 2.68
C ALA A 229 -5.83 4.84 1.71
N LEU A 230 -5.24 3.76 2.24
CA LEU A 230 -4.69 2.64 1.46
C LEU A 230 -5.22 1.29 2.00
N PRO A 231 -6.48 0.91 1.71
CA PRO A 231 -7.04 -0.36 2.18
C PRO A 231 -6.35 -1.57 1.54
N VAL A 232 -6.59 -2.76 2.10
CA VAL A 232 -6.35 -4.00 1.36
C VAL A 232 -7.50 -4.25 0.38
N PRO A 233 -7.27 -4.91 -0.77
CA PRO A 233 -8.32 -5.15 -1.78
C PRO A 233 -9.25 -6.32 -1.40
N TYR A 234 -9.63 -6.43 -0.14
CA TYR A 234 -10.47 -7.54 0.33
C TYR A 234 -11.80 -7.03 0.91
N ARG A 235 -12.88 -7.79 0.66
CA ARG A 235 -14.20 -7.56 1.23
C ARG A 235 -14.19 -7.95 2.71
N THR A 236 -13.98 -6.95 3.56
CA THR A 236 -14.12 -7.07 5.01
C THR A 236 -15.50 -6.57 5.43
N THR A 237 -16.01 -7.05 6.57
CA THR A 237 -17.32 -6.71 7.13
C THR A 237 -17.18 -6.18 8.56
N GLN A 238 -18.27 -5.76 9.19
CA GLN A 238 -18.23 -5.35 10.58
C GLN A 238 -17.88 -6.52 11.53
N ASP A 239 -18.31 -7.74 11.18
CA ASP A 239 -18.01 -8.96 11.96
C ASP A 239 -16.59 -9.46 11.71
N GLU A 240 -16.09 -9.25 10.50
CA GLU A 240 -14.73 -9.61 10.05
C GLU A 240 -14.03 -8.35 9.50
N PRO A 241 -13.66 -7.40 10.37
CA PRO A 241 -13.24 -6.07 9.94
C PRO A 241 -11.81 -5.97 9.39
N SER A 242 -11.03 -7.04 9.47
CA SER A 242 -9.65 -7.11 8.99
C SER A 242 -9.43 -8.33 8.11
N MET A 243 -8.46 -8.26 7.19
CA MET A 243 -8.13 -9.41 6.34
C MET A 243 -7.70 -10.65 7.15
N GLN A 244 -7.13 -10.45 8.34
CA GLN A 244 -6.76 -11.54 9.24
C GLN A 244 -7.96 -12.20 9.92
N SER A 245 -9.11 -11.52 9.98
CA SER A 245 -10.33 -12.07 10.58
C SER A 245 -11.18 -12.87 9.59
N LEU A 246 -10.90 -12.79 8.28
CA LEU A 246 -11.65 -13.49 7.24
C LEU A 246 -11.53 -15.00 7.39
N ARG A 247 -12.67 -15.71 7.25
CA ARG A 247 -12.76 -17.16 7.35
C ARG A 247 -12.72 -17.80 5.97
N ASP A 248 -11.94 -18.87 5.84
CA ASP A 248 -11.83 -19.62 4.59
C ASP A 248 -13.21 -20.24 4.23
N PRO A 249 -13.78 -19.95 3.06
CA PRO A 249 -15.10 -20.45 2.71
C PRO A 249 -15.12 -21.95 2.38
N VAL A 250 -13.96 -22.56 2.20
CA VAL A 250 -13.81 -23.98 1.82
C VAL A 250 -13.33 -24.85 2.98
N ARG A 251 -12.41 -24.34 3.78
CA ARG A 251 -11.84 -25.06 4.93
C ARG A 251 -12.51 -24.59 6.22
N GLU A 252 -13.51 -25.35 6.68
CA GLU A 252 -14.30 -25.02 7.87
C GLU A 252 -13.42 -24.68 9.08
N GLY A 253 -13.68 -23.54 9.71
CA GLY A 253 -12.96 -23.04 10.87
C GLY A 253 -11.56 -22.47 10.62
N ALA A 254 -11.00 -22.61 9.42
CA ALA A 254 -9.70 -22.04 9.08
C ALA A 254 -9.78 -20.54 8.80
N GLN A 255 -8.69 -19.82 9.05
CA GLN A 255 -8.54 -18.43 8.58
C GLN A 255 -8.11 -18.43 7.12
N ALA A 256 -8.62 -17.46 6.37
CA ALA A 256 -8.22 -17.24 4.98
C ALA A 256 -6.81 -16.62 4.88
N PHE A 257 -6.43 -15.81 5.86
CA PHE A 257 -5.12 -15.17 5.93
C PHE A 257 -4.00 -16.19 6.25
N PRO A 258 -2.83 -16.12 5.58
CA PRO A 258 -2.49 -15.18 4.49
C PRO A 258 -2.72 -15.75 3.08
N THR A 259 -2.95 -17.05 2.88
CA THR A 259 -2.80 -17.77 1.62
C THR A 259 -4.10 -18.22 0.95
N ALA A 260 -5.27 -17.75 1.41
CA ALA A 260 -6.58 -18.10 0.86
C ALA A 260 -7.51 -16.86 0.80
N LEU A 261 -6.95 -15.70 0.47
CA LEU A 261 -7.67 -14.42 0.45
C LEU A 261 -8.36 -14.11 -0.89
N GLU A 262 -8.07 -14.87 -1.94
CA GLU A 262 -8.59 -14.64 -3.29
C GLU A 262 -10.12 -14.55 -3.37
N PRO A 263 -10.91 -15.40 -2.67
CA PRO A 263 -12.37 -15.31 -2.71
C PRO A 263 -12.94 -13.98 -2.21
N PHE A 264 -12.16 -13.25 -1.43
CA PHE A 264 -12.55 -11.95 -0.85
C PHE A 264 -12.10 -10.76 -1.69
N THR A 265 -11.36 -10.98 -2.78
CA THR A 265 -10.81 -9.89 -3.59
C THR A 265 -11.91 -8.99 -4.13
N CYS A 266 -11.80 -7.70 -3.87
CA CYS A 266 -12.66 -6.67 -4.41
C CYS A 266 -12.52 -6.56 -5.92
N THR A 267 -13.61 -6.29 -6.62
CA THR A 267 -13.55 -5.89 -8.01
C THR A 267 -12.94 -4.50 -8.14
N ARG A 268 -12.41 -4.19 -9.32
CA ARG A 268 -11.93 -2.83 -9.63
C ARG A 268 -13.03 -1.77 -9.48
N HIS A 269 -14.31 -2.12 -9.66
CA HIS A 269 -15.43 -1.19 -9.48
C HIS A 269 -15.67 -0.85 -8.00
N GLU A 270 -15.49 -1.82 -7.09
CA GLU A 270 -15.55 -1.57 -5.64
C GLU A 270 -14.44 -0.62 -5.20
N LEU A 271 -13.22 -0.79 -5.75
CA LEU A 271 -12.09 0.10 -5.47
C LEU A 271 -12.29 1.52 -6.04
N ALA A 272 -12.87 1.63 -7.25
CA ALA A 272 -13.25 2.93 -7.81
C ALA A 272 -14.28 3.65 -6.91
N GLY A 273 -15.30 2.92 -6.45
CA GLY A 273 -16.31 3.43 -5.50
C GLY A 273 -15.68 3.88 -4.17
N PHE A 274 -14.77 3.08 -3.62
CA PHE A 274 -14.01 3.46 -2.44
C PHE A 274 -13.21 4.76 -2.66
N THR A 275 -12.51 4.87 -3.78
CA THR A 275 -11.71 6.05 -4.10
C THR A 275 -12.56 7.32 -4.12
N THR A 276 -13.71 7.27 -4.79
CA THR A 276 -14.67 8.40 -4.83
C THR A 276 -15.15 8.77 -3.43
N ALA A 277 -15.48 7.78 -2.60
CA ALA A 277 -15.94 8.00 -1.24
C ALA A 277 -14.82 8.52 -0.31
N ALA A 278 -13.60 8.02 -0.45
CA ALA A 278 -12.44 8.47 0.31
C ALA A 278 -12.07 9.92 -0.01
N LEU A 279 -12.12 10.31 -1.29
CA LEU A 279 -11.96 11.72 -1.71
C LEU A 279 -13.03 12.61 -1.09
N ALA A 280 -14.30 12.18 -1.10
CA ALA A 280 -15.40 12.91 -0.47
C ALA A 280 -15.22 13.02 1.05
N ALA A 281 -14.56 12.05 1.69
CA ALA A 281 -14.18 12.10 3.11
C ALA A 281 -12.91 12.94 3.38
N GLY A 282 -12.26 13.49 2.32
CA GLY A 282 -11.10 14.38 2.42
C GLY A 282 -9.75 13.68 2.41
N ALA A 283 -9.68 12.40 2.04
CA ALA A 283 -8.40 11.74 1.79
C ALA A 283 -7.86 12.14 0.40
N THR A 284 -6.58 12.50 0.33
CA THR A 284 -5.91 12.94 -0.91
C THR A 284 -4.66 12.14 -1.25
N TYR A 285 -4.07 11.41 -0.30
CA TYR A 285 -3.06 10.39 -0.57
C TYR A 285 -3.78 9.04 -0.59
N LEU A 286 -3.96 8.51 -1.79
CA LEU A 286 -4.77 7.32 -2.03
C LEU A 286 -3.87 6.19 -2.49
N GLY A 287 -4.29 4.97 -2.24
CA GLY A 287 -3.56 3.81 -2.74
C GLY A 287 -4.20 2.52 -2.29
N ILE A 288 -3.45 1.47 -2.45
CA ILE A 288 -3.92 0.14 -2.11
C ILE A 288 -2.75 -0.73 -1.67
N CYS A 289 -2.94 -1.41 -0.55
CA CYS A 289 -1.91 -2.19 0.12
C CYS A 289 -1.95 -3.68 -0.26
N CYS A 290 -1.54 -4.54 0.63
CA CYS A 290 -1.32 -5.98 0.45
C CYS A 290 -2.42 -6.70 -0.35
N GLY A 291 -2.03 -7.35 -1.43
CA GLY A 291 -2.92 -8.10 -2.32
C GLY A 291 -3.44 -7.33 -3.53
N ALA A 292 -3.03 -6.07 -3.67
CA ALA A 292 -3.38 -5.25 -4.83
C ALA A 292 -2.64 -5.70 -6.09
N GLY A 293 -3.37 -5.75 -7.20
CA GLY A 293 -2.79 -5.86 -8.52
C GLY A 293 -2.96 -4.58 -9.34
N PRO A 294 -2.29 -4.45 -10.50
CA PRO A 294 -2.34 -3.26 -11.34
C PRO A 294 -3.76 -2.82 -11.75
N GLN A 295 -4.70 -3.77 -11.91
CA GLN A 295 -6.09 -3.47 -12.24
C GLN A 295 -6.82 -2.68 -11.14
N HIS A 296 -6.44 -2.85 -9.88
CA HIS A 296 -6.97 -2.10 -8.75
C HIS A 296 -6.43 -0.67 -8.76
N VAL A 297 -5.12 -0.53 -8.92
CA VAL A 297 -4.43 0.79 -9.03
C VAL A 297 -5.04 1.62 -10.16
N ARG A 298 -5.23 1.00 -11.34
CA ARG A 298 -5.85 1.65 -12.50
C ARG A 298 -7.24 2.18 -12.16
N ALA A 299 -8.09 1.35 -11.58
CA ALA A 299 -9.46 1.75 -11.25
C ALA A 299 -9.50 2.90 -10.24
N MET A 300 -8.58 2.90 -9.27
CA MET A 300 -8.44 3.99 -8.31
C MET A 300 -7.92 5.27 -8.97
N ALA A 301 -6.91 5.18 -9.82
CA ALA A 301 -6.38 6.33 -10.56
C ALA A 301 -7.45 6.97 -11.46
N GLU A 302 -8.19 6.16 -12.22
CA GLU A 302 -9.30 6.63 -13.07
C GLU A 302 -10.41 7.30 -12.23
N ALA A 303 -10.78 6.72 -11.08
CA ALA A 303 -11.76 7.30 -10.16
C ALA A 303 -11.27 8.58 -9.46
N ALA A 304 -9.97 8.74 -9.30
CA ALA A 304 -9.32 9.94 -8.82
C ALA A 304 -9.19 11.05 -9.90
N GLY A 305 -9.77 10.85 -11.09
CA GLY A 305 -9.75 11.80 -12.19
C GLY A 305 -8.48 11.76 -13.06
N LYS A 306 -7.63 10.77 -12.88
CA LYS A 306 -6.42 10.58 -13.67
C LYS A 306 -6.70 9.82 -14.97
N THR A 307 -5.81 9.95 -15.94
CA THR A 307 -5.85 9.22 -17.21
C THR A 307 -4.51 8.50 -17.41
N PRO A 308 -4.25 7.41 -16.67
CA PRO A 308 -3.03 6.65 -16.84
C PRO A 308 -2.92 6.05 -18.26
N GLU A 309 -1.73 5.64 -18.65
CA GLU A 309 -1.50 5.05 -19.97
C GLU A 309 -2.40 3.82 -20.22
N ALA A 310 -2.66 3.03 -19.19
CA ALA A 310 -3.56 1.89 -19.25
C ALA A 310 -5.00 2.25 -19.64
N SER A 311 -5.46 3.50 -19.44
CA SER A 311 -6.84 3.92 -19.74
C SER A 311 -7.20 3.86 -21.21
N LYS A 312 -6.22 3.89 -22.10
CA LYS A 312 -6.45 3.68 -23.54
C LYS A 312 -7.04 2.29 -23.88
N TYR A 313 -6.90 1.33 -22.94
CA TYR A 313 -7.45 -0.03 -23.06
C TYR A 313 -8.74 -0.21 -22.28
N SER A 314 -9.46 0.86 -22.00
CA SER A 314 -10.78 0.78 -21.36
C SER A 314 -11.76 -0.01 -22.20
N PRO A 315 -12.68 -0.78 -21.55
CA PRO A 315 -13.58 -1.68 -22.27
C PRO A 315 -14.49 -0.93 -23.25
N ASP A 316 -14.55 -1.40 -24.49
CA ASP A 316 -15.54 -1.00 -25.48
C ASP A 316 -16.42 -2.22 -25.82
N MET A 317 -17.44 -2.43 -25.03
CA MET A 317 -18.36 -3.56 -25.15
C MET A 317 -19.19 -3.51 -26.43
N SER A 318 -19.24 -2.39 -27.15
CA SER A 318 -19.88 -2.33 -28.47
C SER A 318 -19.26 -3.28 -29.49
N LYS A 319 -17.96 -3.60 -29.27
CA LYS A 319 -17.16 -4.49 -30.13
C LYS A 319 -17.16 -5.95 -29.68
N HIS A 320 -17.83 -6.29 -28.59
CA HIS A 320 -17.88 -7.67 -28.11
C HIS A 320 -18.59 -8.58 -29.11
N SER A 321 -18.03 -9.76 -29.41
CA SER A 321 -18.51 -10.64 -30.49
C SER A 321 -19.97 -11.12 -30.31
N PHE A 322 -20.46 -11.27 -29.08
CA PHE A 322 -21.83 -11.70 -28.78
C PHE A 322 -22.72 -10.54 -28.31
N LEU A 323 -22.22 -9.69 -27.40
CA LEU A 323 -23.01 -8.65 -26.73
C LEU A 323 -22.90 -7.28 -27.42
N GLY A 324 -22.01 -7.15 -28.40
CA GLY A 324 -21.71 -5.88 -29.03
C GLY A 324 -22.75 -5.42 -30.04
N THR A 325 -22.69 -4.12 -30.37
CA THR A 325 -23.58 -3.45 -31.31
C THR A 325 -22.88 -2.94 -32.58
N ALA A 326 -21.54 -3.11 -32.70
CA ALA A 326 -20.76 -2.63 -33.82
C ALA A 326 -21.19 -3.29 -35.14
N ALA A 327 -21.15 -2.54 -36.24
CA ALA A 327 -21.33 -3.07 -37.59
C ALA A 327 -20.22 -4.09 -37.88
N GLY A 328 -20.55 -5.25 -38.39
CA GLY A 328 -19.60 -6.34 -38.66
C GLY A 328 -19.67 -7.50 -37.66
N ILE A 329 -20.36 -7.35 -36.54
CA ILE A 329 -20.72 -8.48 -35.69
C ILE A 329 -21.83 -9.28 -36.35
N THR A 330 -21.59 -10.59 -36.58
CA THR A 330 -22.55 -11.46 -37.25
C THR A 330 -23.86 -11.55 -36.47
N PRO A 331 -25.03 -11.49 -37.14
CA PRO A 331 -26.36 -11.60 -36.49
C PRO A 331 -26.47 -12.86 -35.63
N SER A 332 -25.95 -14.01 -36.10
CA SER A 332 -25.99 -15.29 -35.38
C SER A 332 -25.35 -15.23 -33.99
N TYR A 333 -24.30 -14.46 -33.81
CA TYR A 333 -23.67 -14.28 -32.48
C TYR A 333 -24.56 -13.45 -31.56
N ARG A 334 -25.23 -12.42 -32.07
CA ARG A 334 -26.17 -11.62 -31.28
C ARG A 334 -27.41 -12.43 -30.89
N GLU A 335 -27.91 -13.29 -31.77
CA GLU A 335 -29.02 -14.19 -31.48
C GLU A 335 -28.68 -15.21 -30.39
N TYR A 336 -27.40 -15.60 -30.28
CA TYR A 336 -26.92 -16.53 -29.26
C TYR A 336 -26.68 -15.86 -27.88
N ALA A 337 -26.50 -14.56 -27.84
CA ALA A 337 -26.21 -13.81 -26.59
C ALA A 337 -27.17 -14.09 -25.41
N PRO A 338 -28.50 -14.29 -25.61
CA PRO A 338 -29.41 -14.65 -24.52
C PRO A 338 -29.11 -16.01 -23.86
N ASN A 339 -28.29 -16.86 -24.49
CA ASN A 339 -27.92 -18.19 -24.00
C ASN A 339 -26.57 -18.22 -23.27
N LEU A 340 -25.92 -17.05 -23.12
CA LEU A 340 -24.64 -16.90 -22.36
C LEU A 340 -24.94 -16.64 -20.85
#